data_a02c387080c725930f5e2284bee120bd
#
_entry.id   a02c387080c725930f5e2284bee120bd
#
_cell.length_a   1.000
_cell.length_b   1.000
_cell.length_c   1.000
_cell.angle_alpha   90.00
_cell.angle_beta   90.00
_cell.angle_gamma   90.00
#
_symmetry.space_group_name_H-M   'P 1'
#
loop_
_entity.id
_entity.type
_entity.pdbx_description
1 polymer ?
#
loop_
_entity_poly.entity_id
_entity_poly.type
_entity_poly.pdbx_seq_one_letter_code
_entity_poly.pdbx_strand_id
1 'polypeptide(L)'
;LYYSEGSQQAMLDVLEKYIDRICHVHLKDVRDDVVAEVKANDLSFLEGVRKGTFTVPGDGVIDFRPIFDILEKHNYKGWMVVEAEQDPAIANPFEYAVKGRKYIKETAGI
;
A
#
# COMPACT_ATOMS: atom_id res chain seq x y z
N LEU A 1 -2.10 -4.86 5.02
CA LEU A 1 -2.14 -4.28 6.37
C LEU A 1 -3.57 -4.10 6.88
N TYR A 2 -4.46 -3.60 6.04
CA TYR A 2 -5.89 -3.42 6.39
C TYR A 2 -6.54 -4.72 6.86
N TYR A 3 -6.29 -5.82 6.14
CA TYR A 3 -6.87 -7.14 6.47
C TYR A 3 -6.01 -7.99 7.41
N SER A 4 -4.78 -7.59 7.71
CA SER A 4 -3.88 -8.30 8.63
C SER A 4 -3.91 -7.73 10.06
N GLU A 5 -5.00 -7.09 10.43
CA GLU A 5 -5.18 -6.48 11.76
C GLU A 5 -4.06 -5.49 12.16
N GLY A 6 -3.47 -4.84 11.16
CA GLY A 6 -2.37 -3.88 11.37
C GLY A 6 -0.98 -4.51 11.48
N SER A 7 -0.84 -5.82 11.29
CA SER A 7 0.47 -6.49 11.36
C SER A 7 1.21 -6.43 10.02
N GLN A 8 2.19 -5.55 9.92
CA GLN A 8 3.10 -5.53 8.77
C GLN A 8 3.92 -6.84 8.68
N GLN A 9 4.34 -7.41 9.80
CA GLN A 9 5.09 -8.66 9.80
C GLN A 9 4.29 -9.81 9.18
N ALA A 10 3.01 -9.95 9.49
CA ALA A 10 2.17 -10.96 8.88
C ALA A 10 2.09 -10.82 7.34
N MET A 11 2.08 -9.60 6.83
CA MET A 11 2.13 -9.32 5.39
C MET A 11 3.47 -9.74 4.78
N LEU A 12 4.59 -9.44 5.44
CA LEU A 12 5.93 -9.83 4.98
C LEU A 12 6.10 -11.36 4.98
N ASP A 13 5.61 -12.04 6.02
CA ASP A 13 5.64 -13.51 6.13
C ASP A 13 4.87 -14.18 4.97
N VAL A 14 3.70 -13.63 4.61
CA VAL A 14 2.91 -14.11 3.47
C VAL A 14 3.65 -13.86 2.16
N LEU A 15 4.23 -12.67 1.98
CA LEU A 15 5.01 -12.32 0.79
C LEU A 15 6.18 -13.30 0.61
N GLU A 16 6.99 -13.50 1.63
CA GLU A 16 8.17 -14.38 1.56
C GLU A 16 7.77 -15.86 1.36
N LYS A 17 6.72 -16.32 2.04
CA LYS A 17 6.22 -17.70 1.91
C LYS A 17 5.74 -18.06 0.51
N TYR A 18 5.13 -17.11 -0.20
CA TYR A 18 4.49 -17.36 -1.49
C TYR A 18 5.18 -16.65 -2.66
N ILE A 19 6.38 -16.14 -2.47
CA ILE A 19 7.09 -15.31 -3.46
C ILE A 19 7.20 -15.98 -4.83
N ASP A 20 7.44 -17.29 -4.89
CA ASP A 20 7.57 -18.06 -6.14
C ASP A 20 6.24 -18.12 -6.95
N ARG A 21 5.14 -17.76 -6.34
CA ARG A 21 3.81 -17.74 -6.97
C ARG A 21 3.34 -16.33 -7.31
N ILE A 22 4.09 -15.31 -6.89
CA ILE A 22 3.73 -13.90 -7.10
C ILE A 22 4.30 -13.42 -8.43
N CYS A 23 3.40 -13.11 -9.35
CA CYS A 23 3.73 -12.60 -10.69
C CYS A 23 3.30 -11.16 -10.92
N HIS A 24 2.51 -10.58 -10.01
CA HIS A 24 2.00 -9.22 -10.10
C HIS A 24 1.81 -8.64 -8.70
N VAL A 25 2.21 -7.39 -8.49
CA VAL A 25 2.14 -6.72 -7.18
C VAL A 25 1.41 -5.39 -7.32
N HIS A 26 0.46 -5.14 -6.43
CA HIS A 26 -0.10 -3.82 -6.20
C HIS A 26 0.50 -3.20 -4.94
N LEU A 27 0.94 -1.96 -5.06
CA LEU A 27 1.48 -1.16 -3.96
C LEU A 27 0.40 -0.16 -3.54
N LYS A 28 -0.18 -0.39 -2.37
CA LYS A 28 -1.22 0.45 -1.79
C LYS A 28 -0.90 0.70 -0.33
N ASP A 29 -0.94 1.94 0.10
CA ASP A 29 -0.72 2.31 1.49
C ASP A 29 -2.05 2.57 2.21
N VAL A 30 -2.03 2.63 3.53
CA VAL A 30 -3.20 2.90 4.35
C VAL A 30 -2.90 3.97 5.39
N ARG A 31 -3.92 4.76 5.76
CA ARG A 31 -3.87 5.70 6.88
C ARG A 31 -4.55 5.06 8.09
N ASP A 32 -3.77 4.78 9.14
CA ASP A 32 -4.25 4.04 10.31
C ASP A 32 -5.25 4.83 11.16
N ASP A 33 -5.13 6.15 11.20
CA ASP A 33 -6.11 7.03 11.85
C ASP A 33 -7.49 6.92 11.19
N VAL A 34 -7.54 6.91 9.86
CA VAL A 34 -8.81 6.72 9.12
C VAL A 34 -9.33 5.30 9.29
N VAL A 35 -8.45 4.28 9.29
CA VAL A 35 -8.84 2.89 9.58
C VAL A 35 -9.47 2.78 10.97
N ALA A 36 -8.89 3.43 11.97
CA ALA A 36 -9.42 3.45 13.33
C ALA A 36 -10.81 4.11 13.38
N GLU A 37 -11.00 5.23 12.67
CA GLU A 37 -12.29 5.90 12.56
C GLU A 37 -13.35 5.03 11.89
N VAL A 38 -12.99 4.38 10.77
CA VAL A 38 -13.89 3.45 10.04
C VAL A 38 -14.36 2.32 10.95
N LYS A 39 -13.43 1.70 11.70
CA LYS A 39 -13.74 0.62 12.64
C LYS A 39 -14.59 1.10 13.82
N ALA A 40 -14.27 2.23 14.41
CA ALA A 40 -14.97 2.78 15.57
C ALA A 40 -16.43 3.14 15.26
N ASN A 41 -16.72 3.52 14.01
CA ASN A 41 -18.05 3.94 13.57
C ASN A 41 -18.78 2.88 12.73
N ASP A 42 -18.22 1.68 12.60
CA ASP A 42 -18.78 0.57 11.80
C ASP A 42 -19.14 0.99 10.35
N LEU A 43 -18.25 1.79 9.74
CA LEU A 43 -18.47 2.31 8.40
C LEU A 43 -18.26 1.22 7.34
N SER A 44 -19.01 1.32 6.26
CA SER A 44 -18.82 0.44 5.10
C SER A 44 -17.46 0.65 4.43
N PHE A 45 -17.01 -0.33 3.67
CA PHE A 45 -15.78 -0.23 2.88
C PHE A 45 -15.76 1.03 1.99
N LEU A 46 -16.86 1.30 1.29
CA LEU A 46 -16.95 2.45 0.39
C LEU A 46 -16.87 3.79 1.14
N GLU A 47 -17.46 3.89 2.32
CA GLU A 47 -17.33 5.07 3.18
C GLU A 47 -15.89 5.26 3.63
N GLY A 48 -15.20 4.16 3.98
CA GLY A 48 -13.77 4.17 4.28
C GLY A 48 -12.93 4.67 3.12
N VAL A 49 -13.18 4.19 1.90
CA VAL A 49 -12.51 4.68 0.68
C VAL A 49 -12.71 6.19 0.51
N ARG A 50 -13.96 6.67 0.62
CA ARG A 50 -14.29 8.10 0.50
C ARG A 50 -13.65 8.96 1.58
N LYS A 51 -13.42 8.42 2.76
CA LYS A 51 -12.70 9.08 3.86
C LYS A 51 -11.18 9.09 3.67
N GLY A 52 -10.66 8.35 2.69
CA GLY A 52 -9.24 8.29 2.38
C GLY A 52 -8.48 7.25 3.19
N THR A 53 -9.10 6.11 3.52
CA THR A 53 -8.43 4.98 4.16
C THR A 53 -7.21 4.53 3.37
N PHE A 54 -7.31 4.48 2.04
CA PHE A 54 -6.22 4.07 1.15
C PHE A 54 -5.50 5.25 0.52
N THR A 55 -4.22 5.06 0.25
CA THR A 55 -3.38 6.09 -0.35
C THR A 55 -2.21 5.46 -1.11
N VAL A 56 -1.38 6.30 -1.73
CA VAL A 56 -0.17 5.86 -2.43
C VAL A 56 0.96 5.51 -1.46
N PRO A 57 1.92 4.66 -1.85
CA PRO A 57 3.11 4.36 -1.04
C PRO A 57 3.83 5.62 -0.56
N GLY A 58 4.15 5.64 0.74
CA GLY A 58 4.82 6.75 1.40
C GLY A 58 3.92 7.87 1.91
N ASP A 59 2.60 7.70 1.79
CA ASP A 59 1.60 8.63 2.33
C ASP A 59 0.74 8.01 3.45
N GLY A 60 1.07 6.80 3.85
CA GLY A 60 0.41 6.07 4.94
C GLY A 60 1.43 5.50 5.92
N VAL A 61 1.11 4.35 6.51
CA VAL A 61 1.90 3.77 7.61
C VAL A 61 2.71 2.54 7.22
N ILE A 62 2.62 2.06 5.98
CA ILE A 62 3.37 0.88 5.54
C ILE A 62 4.83 1.27 5.27
N ASP A 63 5.76 0.57 5.91
CA ASP A 63 7.16 0.59 5.49
C ASP A 63 7.35 -0.35 4.30
N PHE A 64 7.53 0.22 3.11
CA PHE A 64 7.71 -0.56 1.88
C PHE A 64 9.14 -1.07 1.68
N ARG A 65 10.14 -0.60 2.43
CA ARG A 65 11.53 -1.04 2.26
C ARG A 65 11.68 -2.56 2.42
N PRO A 66 11.19 -3.20 3.49
CA PRO A 66 11.30 -4.65 3.62
C PRO A 66 10.58 -5.42 2.51
N ILE A 67 9.51 -4.84 1.94
CA ILE A 67 8.80 -5.44 0.81
C ILE A 67 9.69 -5.44 -0.43
N PHE A 68 10.33 -4.31 -0.75
CA PHE A 68 11.24 -4.19 -1.88
C PHE A 68 12.48 -5.09 -1.71
N ASP A 69 13.02 -5.19 -0.48
CA ASP A 69 14.15 -6.05 -0.16
C ASP A 69 13.82 -7.54 -0.44
N ILE A 70 12.61 -8.00 -0.07
CA ILE A 70 12.15 -9.36 -0.38
C ILE A 70 12.01 -9.57 -1.89
N LEU A 71 11.39 -8.64 -2.61
CA LEU A 71 11.21 -8.72 -4.06
C LEU A 71 12.57 -8.76 -4.79
N GLU A 72 13.52 -7.93 -4.37
CA GLU A 72 14.88 -7.89 -4.93
C GLU A 72 15.64 -9.18 -4.63
N LYS A 73 15.65 -9.64 -3.38
CA LYS A 73 16.27 -10.89 -2.92
C LYS A 73 15.85 -12.10 -3.76
N HIS A 74 14.58 -12.14 -4.16
CA HIS A 74 14.01 -13.21 -4.97
C HIS A 74 14.00 -12.91 -6.48
N ASN A 75 14.67 -11.84 -6.91
CA ASN A 75 14.81 -11.45 -8.31
C ASN A 75 13.45 -11.30 -9.02
N TYR A 76 12.46 -10.71 -8.34
CA TYR A 76 11.15 -10.45 -8.90
C TYR A 76 11.25 -9.58 -10.17
N LYS A 77 10.55 -9.98 -11.25
CA LYS A 77 10.59 -9.31 -12.56
C LYS A 77 9.19 -8.87 -13.05
N GLY A 78 8.18 -9.03 -12.21
CA GLY A 78 6.82 -8.64 -12.55
C GLY A 78 6.56 -7.13 -12.43
N TRP A 79 5.34 -6.74 -12.70
CA TRP A 79 4.88 -5.37 -12.54
C TRP A 79 4.63 -5.02 -11.07
N MET A 80 5.00 -3.81 -10.68
CA MET A 80 4.57 -3.17 -9.45
C MET A 80 3.66 -1.99 -9.82
N VAL A 81 2.38 -2.15 -9.54
CA VAL A 81 1.35 -1.15 -9.89
C VAL A 81 1.01 -0.34 -8.64
N VAL A 82 1.12 0.98 -8.72
CA VAL A 82 0.65 1.86 -7.66
C VAL A 82 -0.87 1.96 -7.75
N GLU A 83 -1.54 1.63 -6.67
CA GLU A 83 -2.99 1.72 -6.53
C GLU A 83 -3.30 2.55 -5.28
N ALA A 84 -4.15 3.56 -5.40
CA ALA A 84 -4.49 4.43 -4.29
C ALA A 84 -5.95 4.32 -3.86
N GLU A 85 -6.87 4.11 -4.81
CA GLU A 85 -8.31 3.98 -4.55
C GLU A 85 -8.84 5.15 -3.70
N GLN A 86 -8.68 6.36 -4.23
CA GLN A 86 -9.00 7.61 -3.53
C GLN A 86 -10.10 8.39 -4.25
N ASP A 87 -10.84 9.20 -3.50
CA ASP A 87 -11.79 10.16 -4.06
C ASP A 87 -11.03 11.31 -4.74
N PRO A 88 -11.16 11.51 -6.07
CA PRO A 88 -10.45 12.56 -6.79
C PRO A 88 -10.86 13.98 -6.37
N ALA A 89 -11.98 14.14 -5.67
CA ALA A 89 -12.39 15.44 -5.15
C ALA A 89 -11.53 15.93 -3.97
N ILE A 90 -10.88 15.00 -3.25
CA ILE A 90 -10.02 15.30 -2.09
C ILE A 90 -8.56 14.92 -2.30
N ALA A 91 -8.29 14.07 -3.28
CA ALA A 91 -6.94 13.59 -3.60
C ALA A 91 -6.70 13.71 -5.11
N ASN A 92 -6.00 14.77 -5.54
CA ASN A 92 -5.70 14.98 -6.95
C ASN A 92 -4.89 13.79 -7.51
N PRO A 93 -5.41 13.03 -8.50
CA PRO A 93 -4.77 11.79 -8.97
C PRO A 93 -3.34 11.99 -9.50
N PHE A 94 -3.07 13.11 -10.18
CA PHE A 94 -1.75 13.39 -10.71
C PHE A 94 -0.73 13.67 -9.60
N GLU A 95 -1.09 14.48 -8.62
CA GLU A 95 -0.20 14.81 -7.49
C GLU A 95 0.13 13.56 -6.68
N TYR A 96 -0.86 12.71 -6.42
CA TYR A 96 -0.66 11.46 -5.70
C TYR A 96 0.15 10.44 -6.51
N ALA A 97 -0.04 10.34 -7.82
CA ALA A 97 0.80 9.51 -8.68
C ALA A 97 2.28 9.95 -8.63
N VAL A 98 2.54 11.26 -8.70
CA VAL A 98 3.90 11.82 -8.56
C VAL A 98 4.49 11.52 -7.19
N LYS A 99 3.70 11.68 -6.11
CA LYS A 99 4.11 11.40 -4.73
C LYS A 99 4.52 9.93 -4.55
N GLY A 100 3.66 8.99 -4.94
CA GLY A 100 3.96 7.56 -4.86
C GLY A 100 5.16 7.16 -5.71
N ARG A 101 5.27 7.69 -6.94
CA ARG A 101 6.43 7.41 -7.81
C ARG A 101 7.74 7.92 -7.22
N LYS A 102 7.73 9.12 -6.63
CA LYS A 102 8.91 9.69 -5.96
C LYS A 102 9.35 8.80 -4.80
N TYR A 103 8.43 8.42 -3.92
CA TYR A 103 8.72 7.55 -2.79
C TYR A 103 9.33 6.21 -3.22
N ILE A 104 8.74 5.54 -4.21
CA ILE A 104 9.25 4.26 -4.73
C ILE A 104 10.66 4.42 -5.30
N LYS A 105 10.91 5.50 -6.07
CA LYS A 105 12.25 5.78 -6.60
C LYS A 105 13.29 5.96 -5.50
N GLU A 106 12.95 6.69 -4.44
CA GLU A 106 13.86 6.95 -3.32
C GLU A 106 14.06 5.72 -2.43
N THR A 107 13.06 4.86 -2.31
CA THR A 107 13.07 3.70 -1.41
C THR A 107 13.63 2.43 -2.06
N ALA A 108 13.25 2.16 -3.31
CA ALA A 108 13.65 0.97 -4.05
C ALA A 108 14.74 1.23 -5.11
N GLY A 109 15.04 2.48 -5.45
CA GLY A 109 16.08 2.81 -6.44
C GLY A 109 15.67 2.54 -7.91
N ILE A 110 14.37 2.44 -8.20
CA ILE A 110 13.84 2.07 -9.53
C ILE A 110 13.03 3.17 -10.20
#